data_dad89d9d0b65aea092099fcb0ffcba9f
#
_entry.id   dad89d9d0b65aea092099fcb0ffcba9f
#
_cell.length_a   1.000
_cell.length_b   1.000
_cell.length_c   1.000
_cell.angle_alpha   90.00
_cell.angle_beta   90.00
_cell.angle_gamma   90.00
#
_symmetry.space_group_name_H-M   'P 1'
#
loop_
_entity.id
_entity.type
_entity.pdbx_description
1 polymer ?
#
loop_
_entity_poly.entity_id
_entity_poly.type
_entity_poly.pdbx_seq_one_letter_code
_entity_poly.pdbx_strand_id
1 'polypeptide(L)'
;MIEKLMLFGLTRQEATIYICLYQTGPLTGYEVAKDTGISRSNVYSALAGLVEKGAAYKMEAAANKYLAAPVEELCENRMRLLQEAEGYLKNNLLPVEEETEGYITIEGYR
;
A
#
# COMPACT_ATOMS: atom_id res chain seq x y z
N MET A 1 -14.35 3.14 3.47
CA MET A 1 -13.20 2.44 4.07
C MET A 1 -12.14 2.07 3.05
N ILE A 2 -12.53 1.55 1.93
CA ILE A 2 -11.57 1.16 0.90
C ILE A 2 -10.72 2.34 0.46
N GLU A 3 -11.34 3.49 0.25
CA GLU A 3 -10.60 4.65 -0.21
C GLU A 3 -9.53 5.08 0.77
N LYS A 4 -9.80 4.93 2.06
CA LYS A 4 -8.80 5.29 3.06
C LYS A 4 -7.62 4.34 3.04
N LEU A 5 -7.89 3.06 2.83
CA LEU A 5 -6.80 2.10 2.69
C LEU A 5 -5.97 2.39 1.45
N MET A 6 -6.62 2.84 0.38
CA MET A 6 -5.89 3.17 -0.82
C MET A 6 -4.92 4.34 -0.59
N LEU A 7 -5.26 5.24 0.32
CA LEU A 7 -4.33 6.31 0.66
C LEU A 7 -3.04 5.76 1.28
N PHE A 8 -3.12 4.59 1.88
CA PHE A 8 -1.94 3.98 2.47
C PHE A 8 -1.27 2.99 1.54
N GLY A 9 -1.58 3.11 0.24
CA GLY A 9 -0.80 2.40 -0.77
C GLY A 9 -1.41 1.14 -1.32
N LEU A 10 -2.60 0.78 -0.91
CA LEU A 10 -3.24 -0.43 -1.42
C LEU A 10 -4.04 -0.12 -2.67
N THR A 11 -4.07 -1.07 -3.59
CA THR A 11 -5.00 -0.97 -4.70
C THR A 11 -6.39 -1.28 -4.19
N ARG A 12 -7.40 -1.03 -5.02
CA ARG A 12 -8.77 -1.29 -4.61
C ARG A 12 -8.97 -2.77 -4.28
N GLN A 13 -8.44 -3.65 -5.11
CA GLN A 13 -8.58 -5.08 -4.83
C GLN A 13 -7.80 -5.48 -3.59
N GLU A 14 -6.61 -4.93 -3.41
CA GLU A 14 -5.84 -5.20 -2.21
C GLU A 14 -6.59 -4.75 -0.97
N ALA A 15 -7.21 -3.58 -1.03
CA ALA A 15 -7.96 -3.07 0.11
C ALA A 15 -9.14 -3.98 0.44
N THR A 16 -9.84 -4.44 -0.59
CA THR A 16 -10.96 -5.35 -0.39
C THR A 16 -10.51 -6.62 0.30
N ILE A 17 -9.41 -7.18 -0.17
CA ILE A 17 -8.89 -8.42 0.38
C ILE A 17 -8.34 -8.20 1.78
N TYR A 18 -7.68 -7.08 2.01
CA TYR A 18 -7.17 -6.75 3.33
C TYR A 18 -8.29 -6.72 4.37
N ILE A 19 -9.41 -6.09 4.01
CA ILE A 19 -10.54 -6.03 4.92
C ILE A 19 -11.07 -7.45 5.18
N CYS A 20 -11.18 -8.26 4.14
CA CYS A 20 -11.65 -9.62 4.28
C CYS A 20 -10.77 -10.40 5.27
N LEU A 21 -9.45 -10.31 5.09
CA LEU A 21 -8.53 -10.99 5.98
C LEU A 21 -8.59 -10.44 7.40
N TYR A 22 -8.72 -9.13 7.51
CA TYR A 22 -8.74 -8.49 8.83
C TYR A 22 -9.95 -8.94 9.64
N GLN A 23 -11.10 -9.05 8.98
CA GLN A 23 -12.34 -9.38 9.67
C GLN A 23 -12.51 -10.88 9.89
N THR A 24 -11.94 -11.69 9.02
CA THR A 24 -12.18 -13.14 9.08
C THR A 24 -11.05 -13.90 9.73
N GLY A 25 -9.82 -13.38 9.62
CA GLY A 25 -8.65 -14.10 10.12
C GLY A 25 -7.94 -14.78 8.97
N PRO A 26 -7.02 -15.70 9.26
CA PRO A 26 -6.22 -16.30 8.20
C PRO A 26 -7.07 -17.10 7.22
N LEU A 27 -6.84 -16.85 5.94
CA LEU A 27 -7.57 -17.55 4.88
C LEU A 27 -6.59 -17.95 3.79
N THR A 28 -6.94 -19.04 3.09
CA THR A 28 -6.22 -19.41 1.88
C THR A 28 -6.67 -18.50 0.75
N GLY A 29 -5.89 -18.46 -0.33
CA GLY A 29 -6.30 -17.70 -1.51
C GLY A 29 -7.63 -18.19 -2.06
N TYR A 30 -7.87 -19.50 -2.01
CA TYR A 30 -9.13 -20.04 -2.46
C TYR A 30 -10.29 -19.50 -1.64
N GLU A 31 -10.12 -19.46 -0.32
CA GLU A 31 -11.17 -18.94 0.56
C GLU A 31 -11.41 -17.46 0.34
N VAL A 32 -10.34 -16.70 0.10
CA VAL A 32 -10.49 -15.29 -0.20
C VAL A 32 -11.28 -15.09 -1.48
N ALA A 33 -10.96 -15.87 -2.52
CA ALA A 33 -11.69 -15.74 -3.77
C ALA A 33 -13.15 -16.06 -3.58
N LYS A 34 -13.45 -17.08 -2.78
CA LYS A 34 -14.82 -17.47 -2.53
C LYS A 34 -15.56 -16.37 -1.76
N ASP A 35 -14.92 -15.80 -0.75
CA ASP A 35 -15.58 -14.80 0.08
C ASP A 35 -15.76 -13.48 -0.63
N THR A 36 -14.83 -13.09 -1.48
CA THR A 36 -14.88 -11.77 -2.11
C THR A 36 -15.49 -11.77 -3.50
N GLY A 37 -15.55 -12.95 -4.13
CA GLY A 37 -16.02 -13.02 -5.50
C GLY A 37 -15.00 -12.58 -6.53
N ILE A 38 -13.77 -12.27 -6.11
CA ILE A 38 -12.71 -11.88 -7.01
C ILE A 38 -12.12 -13.15 -7.63
N SER A 39 -11.73 -13.07 -8.90
CA SER A 39 -11.18 -14.26 -9.58
C SER A 39 -9.90 -14.71 -8.88
N ARG A 40 -9.64 -16.03 -8.98
CA ARG A 40 -8.50 -16.59 -8.26
C ARG A 40 -7.18 -15.97 -8.67
N SER A 41 -6.99 -15.74 -9.97
CA SER A 41 -5.73 -15.16 -10.42
C SER A 41 -5.57 -13.75 -9.87
N ASN A 42 -6.64 -12.98 -9.83
CA ASN A 42 -6.56 -11.63 -9.27
C ASN A 42 -6.33 -11.67 -7.78
N VAL A 43 -6.91 -12.65 -7.08
CA VAL A 43 -6.69 -12.80 -5.65
C VAL A 43 -5.22 -13.08 -5.37
N TYR A 44 -4.62 -14.04 -6.09
CA TYR A 44 -3.24 -14.36 -5.81
C TYR A 44 -2.31 -13.21 -6.15
N SER A 45 -2.62 -12.47 -7.21
CA SER A 45 -1.84 -11.29 -7.55
C SER A 45 -1.94 -10.24 -6.45
N ALA A 46 -3.15 -10.00 -5.96
CA ALA A 46 -3.35 -9.01 -4.91
C ALA A 46 -2.72 -9.45 -3.59
N LEU A 47 -2.81 -10.74 -3.26
CA LEU A 47 -2.19 -11.24 -2.04
C LEU A 47 -0.67 -11.08 -2.10
N ALA A 48 -0.07 -11.35 -3.25
CA ALA A 48 1.36 -11.13 -3.40
C ALA A 48 1.71 -9.66 -3.19
N GLY A 49 0.89 -8.77 -3.73
CA GLY A 49 1.11 -7.34 -3.52
C GLY A 49 0.97 -6.93 -2.07
N LEU A 50 -0.01 -7.48 -1.36
CA LEU A 50 -0.18 -7.18 0.05
C LEU A 50 1.03 -7.63 0.86
N VAL A 51 1.53 -8.83 0.58
CA VAL A 51 2.70 -9.34 1.28
C VAL A 51 3.91 -8.45 1.00
N GLU A 52 4.07 -8.08 -0.26
CA GLU A 52 5.20 -7.25 -0.63
C GLU A 52 5.16 -5.89 0.06
N LYS A 53 3.96 -5.35 0.25
CA LYS A 53 3.80 -4.04 0.90
C LYS A 53 3.80 -4.15 2.42
N GLY A 54 3.93 -5.35 2.96
CA GLY A 54 3.91 -5.52 4.40
C GLY A 54 2.52 -5.42 4.99
N ALA A 55 1.49 -5.53 4.16
CA ALA A 55 0.11 -5.45 4.61
C ALA A 55 -0.47 -6.80 4.96
N ALA A 56 0.19 -7.88 4.60
CA ALA A 56 -0.26 -9.22 4.93
C ALA A 56 0.94 -10.12 5.14
N TYR A 57 0.72 -11.17 5.92
CA TYR A 57 1.74 -12.19 6.17
C TYR A 57 1.27 -13.48 5.57
N LYS A 58 2.20 -14.21 4.98
CA LYS A 58 1.92 -15.51 4.43
C LYS A 58 2.35 -16.56 5.44
N MET A 59 1.40 -17.37 5.86
CA MET A 59 1.66 -18.44 6.81
C MET A 59 1.80 -19.72 6.03
N GLU A 60 2.97 -20.33 6.08
CA GLU A 60 3.20 -21.52 5.32
C GLU A 60 2.75 -22.72 6.13
N ALA A 61 1.93 -23.54 5.54
CA ALA A 61 1.39 -24.71 6.18
C ALA A 61 1.01 -25.67 5.08
N ALA A 62 0.16 -26.66 5.42
CA ALA A 62 -0.30 -27.59 4.39
C ALA A 62 -0.94 -26.82 3.25
N ALA A 63 -1.68 -25.75 3.58
CA ALA A 63 -2.17 -24.82 2.58
C ALA A 63 -1.74 -23.45 3.03
N ASN A 64 -1.19 -22.66 2.11
CA ASN A 64 -0.73 -21.33 2.46
C ASN A 64 -1.91 -20.46 2.84
N LYS A 65 -1.84 -19.86 3.99
CA LYS A 65 -2.84 -18.92 4.47
C LYS A 65 -2.26 -17.54 4.60
N TYR A 66 -3.12 -16.55 4.54
CA TYR A 66 -2.70 -15.16 4.59
C TYR A 66 -3.42 -14.47 5.73
N LEU A 67 -2.71 -13.59 6.40
CA LEU A 67 -3.21 -12.89 7.57
C LEU A 67 -2.95 -11.42 7.37
N ALA A 68 -3.95 -10.59 7.66
CA ALA A 68 -3.76 -9.14 7.53
C ALA A 68 -2.83 -8.64 8.62
N ALA A 69 -1.94 -7.73 8.26
CA ALA A 69 -1.11 -7.05 9.24
C ALA A 69 -2.00 -6.11 10.06
N PRO A 70 -1.65 -5.84 11.31
CA PRO A 70 -2.41 -4.87 12.09
C PRO A 70 -2.44 -3.52 11.37
N VAL A 71 -3.56 -2.83 11.48
CA VAL A 71 -3.72 -1.58 10.73
C VAL A 71 -2.70 -0.55 11.19
N GLU A 72 -2.33 -0.57 12.47
CA GLU A 72 -1.31 0.35 12.96
C GLU A 72 0.02 0.14 12.24
N GLU A 73 0.37 -1.13 12.04
CA GLU A 73 1.62 -1.45 11.37
C GLU A 73 1.58 -1.02 9.90
N LEU A 74 0.46 -1.27 9.24
CA LEU A 74 0.30 -0.85 7.85
C LEU A 74 0.49 0.66 7.72
N CYS A 75 -0.15 1.41 8.59
CA CYS A 75 -0.10 2.87 8.50
C CYS A 75 1.29 3.40 8.83
N GLU A 76 1.91 2.87 9.88
CA GLU A 76 3.23 3.34 10.28
C GLU A 76 4.27 3.05 9.21
N ASN A 77 4.21 1.87 8.61
CA ASN A 77 5.16 1.53 7.56
C ASN A 77 5.02 2.46 6.37
N ARG A 78 3.79 2.77 6.00
CA ARG A 78 3.58 3.64 4.85
C ARG A 78 4.04 5.06 5.14
N MET A 79 3.74 5.56 6.34
CA MET A 79 4.16 6.91 6.68
C MET A 79 5.67 7.02 6.74
N ARG A 80 6.35 6.00 7.26
CA ARG A 80 7.80 6.00 7.28
C ARG A 80 8.35 6.00 5.86
N LEU A 81 7.78 5.19 4.99
CA LEU A 81 8.20 5.14 3.59
C LEU A 81 8.05 6.51 2.93
N LEU A 82 6.92 7.17 3.19
CA LEU A 82 6.69 8.48 2.60
C LEU A 82 7.64 9.53 3.15
N GLN A 83 7.95 9.46 4.43
CA GLN A 83 8.90 10.39 5.03
C GLN A 83 10.30 10.21 4.43
N GLU A 84 10.70 8.97 4.23
CA GLU A 84 12.00 8.73 3.61
C GLU A 84 12.03 9.23 2.18
N ALA A 85 10.95 9.02 1.44
CA ALA A 85 10.88 9.51 0.08
C ALA A 85 10.92 11.04 0.04
N GLU A 86 10.22 11.67 0.98
CA GLU A 86 10.21 13.11 1.05
C GLU A 86 11.60 13.65 1.33
N GLY A 87 12.31 13.03 2.27
CA GLY A 87 13.67 13.46 2.57
C GLY A 87 14.60 13.31 1.39
N TYR A 88 14.49 12.19 0.70
CA TYR A 88 15.31 11.97 -0.47
C TYR A 88 15.05 13.04 -1.54
N LEU A 89 13.77 13.31 -1.78
CA LEU A 89 13.42 14.29 -2.80
C LEU A 89 13.90 15.68 -2.45
N LYS A 90 13.77 16.07 -1.19
CA LYS A 90 14.22 17.39 -0.77
C LYS A 90 15.72 17.56 -0.92
N ASN A 91 16.45 16.46 -0.74
CA ASN A 91 17.90 16.56 -0.82
C ASN A 91 18.44 16.38 -2.22
N ASN A 92 17.67 15.80 -3.12
CA ASN A 92 18.20 15.43 -4.43
C ASN A 92 17.50 16.11 -5.59
N LEU A 93 16.30 16.62 -5.38
CA LEU A 93 15.58 17.29 -6.44
C LEU A 93 15.75 18.79 -6.23
N LEU A 94 16.81 19.33 -6.78
CA LEU A 94 17.14 20.71 -6.54
C LEU A 94 16.56 21.58 -7.64
N PRO A 95 16.18 22.80 -7.28
CA PRO A 95 15.65 23.71 -8.31
C PRO A 95 16.75 24.13 -9.26
N VAL A 96 16.33 24.53 -10.45
CA VAL A 96 17.26 25.05 -11.41
C VAL A 96 17.80 26.37 -10.88
N GLU A 97 19.12 26.54 -11.00
CA GLU A 97 19.69 27.80 -10.59
C GLU A 97 19.40 28.82 -11.61
N GLU A 98 18.90 29.95 -11.16
CA GLU A 98 18.55 31.00 -12.08
C GLU A 98 19.30 32.20 -11.75
N GLU A 99 19.94 32.78 -12.71
CA GLU A 99 20.54 34.00 -12.45
C GLU A 99 19.77 35.13 -12.96
N THR A 100 18.70 34.89 -13.65
CA THR A 100 17.97 35.99 -14.19
C THR A 100 17.27 36.68 -13.09
N GLU A 101 17.18 37.95 -13.16
CA GLU A 101 16.37 38.59 -12.25
C GLU A 101 15.00 38.51 -12.64
N GLY A 102 14.68 38.21 -13.82
CA GLY A 102 13.32 37.98 -14.16
C GLY A 102 12.75 36.81 -13.43
N TYR A 103 13.36 36.50 -12.38
CA TYR A 103 12.94 35.38 -11.60
C TYR A 103 11.48 35.42 -11.28
N ILE A 104 10.82 34.37 -11.46
CA ILE A 104 9.40 34.32 -11.35
C ILE A 104 9.00 33.85 -10.01
N THR A 105 8.07 34.53 -9.42
CA THR A 105 7.52 34.09 -8.19
C THR A 105 6.53 32.99 -8.45
N ILE A 106 6.65 31.92 -7.74
CA ILE A 106 5.79 30.81 -7.95
C ILE A 106 4.68 30.86 -6.96
N GLU A 107 3.65 31.61 -7.30
CA GLU A 107 2.59 31.74 -6.43
C GLU A 107 1.68 30.60 -6.52
N GLY A 108 1.05 30.21 -5.47
CA GLY A 108 0.17 29.08 -5.48
C GLY A 108 0.90 27.79 -5.48
N TYR A 109 2.19 27.82 -5.48
CA TYR A 109 2.95 26.60 -5.47
C TYR A 109 3.08 26.08 -4.06
N ARG A 110 2.77 24.84 -3.81
CA ARG A 110 2.84 24.30 -2.46
C ARG A 110 3.56 22.98 -2.41
#